data_22e14335e8658fb3321ef98727dc2786
#
_entry.id   22e14335e8658fb3321ef98727dc2786
#
_cell.length_a   1.000
_cell.length_b   1.000
_cell.length_c   1.000
_cell.angle_alpha   90.00
_cell.angle_beta   90.00
_cell.angle_gamma   90.00
#
_symmetry.space_group_name_H-M   'P 1'
#
loop_
_entity.id
_entity.type
_entity.pdbx_description
1 polymer ?
#
loop_
_entity_poly.entity_id
_entity_poly.type
_entity_poly.pdbx_seq_one_letter_code
_entity_poly.pdbx_strand_id
1 'polypeptide(L)'
;MKRYSAWVAFGLLLFVVLACNLSKNKNSNIDVNINSNSNTNRPANAEVYTEEVYAAKSEDGAATSTFAPSDRTVHVVINLNKAKAGTDVRVVWIADEVEGAANKELKTLEYTTKAFDKKIPGYLRWSQDWPKGRYRVAVHINGNLDRTIYYDVQ
;
A
#
# COMPACT_ATOMS: atom_id res chain seq x y z
N MET A 1 -45.29 -50.08 57.17
CA MET A 1 -44.24 -50.72 56.36
C MET A 1 -44.35 -50.24 54.91
N LYS A 2 -43.42 -49.52 54.41
CA LYS A 2 -42.87 -49.46 53.08
C LYS A 2 -42.20 -48.12 52.90
N ARG A 3 -40.89 -48.21 52.81
CA ARG A 3 -39.97 -47.06 52.61
C ARG A 3 -39.97 -46.70 51.12
N TYR A 4 -40.14 -45.43 50.79
CA TYR A 4 -39.85 -44.93 49.45
C TYR A 4 -38.63 -44.02 49.51
N SER A 5 -37.56 -44.50 48.87
CA SER A 5 -36.30 -43.77 48.67
C SER A 5 -36.47 -42.73 47.55
N ALA A 6 -36.28 -41.48 47.92
CA ALA A 6 -36.28 -40.41 46.94
C ALA A 6 -34.85 -40.27 46.29
N TRP A 7 -34.77 -40.53 45.02
CA TRP A 7 -33.58 -40.26 44.23
C TRP A 7 -33.60 -38.77 43.74
N VAL A 8 -32.75 -38.01 44.37
CA VAL A 8 -32.48 -36.62 43.87
C VAL A 8 -31.49 -36.74 42.78
N ALA A 9 -31.94 -36.51 41.54
CA ALA A 9 -31.06 -36.36 40.38
C ALA A 9 -30.44 -34.95 40.37
N PHE A 10 -29.19 -34.89 40.73
CA PHE A 10 -28.38 -33.65 40.68
C PHE A 10 -27.91 -33.44 39.22
N GLY A 11 -28.65 -32.61 38.49
CA GLY A 11 -28.29 -32.22 37.14
C GLY A 11 -27.09 -31.23 37.15
N LEU A 12 -25.92 -31.75 36.84
CA LEU A 12 -24.71 -30.93 36.69
C LEU A 12 -24.77 -30.18 35.36
N LEU A 13 -25.11 -28.87 35.39
CA LEU A 13 -25.10 -27.98 34.24
C LEU A 13 -23.66 -27.55 33.98
N LEU A 14 -23.02 -28.19 33.00
CA LEU A 14 -21.72 -27.80 32.49
C LEU A 14 -21.86 -26.53 31.61
N PHE A 15 -21.55 -25.37 32.17
CA PHE A 15 -21.34 -24.15 31.38
C PHE A 15 -19.99 -24.24 30.68
N VAL A 16 -20.01 -24.55 29.40
CA VAL A 16 -18.86 -24.37 28.54
C VAL A 16 -18.75 -22.89 28.24
N VAL A 17 -17.87 -22.19 28.96
CA VAL A 17 -17.49 -20.81 28.63
C VAL A 17 -16.54 -20.89 27.44
N LEU A 18 -17.03 -20.66 26.23
CA LEU A 18 -16.19 -20.37 25.10
C LEU A 18 -15.55 -18.98 25.33
N ALA A 19 -14.37 -18.98 25.91
CA ALA A 19 -13.50 -17.81 25.89
C ALA A 19 -13.02 -17.57 24.46
N CYS A 20 -13.75 -16.75 23.69
CA CYS A 20 -13.22 -16.13 22.49
C CYS A 20 -12.05 -15.27 22.93
N ASN A 21 -10.84 -15.77 22.69
CA ASN A 21 -9.61 -15.02 22.85
C ASN A 21 -9.56 -13.99 21.71
N LEU A 22 -10.22 -12.84 21.94
CA LEU A 22 -10.17 -11.70 21.06
C LEU A 22 -8.79 -11.07 21.24
N SER A 23 -7.81 -11.60 20.52
CA SER A 23 -6.49 -10.99 20.39
C SER A 23 -6.69 -9.60 19.78
N LYS A 24 -6.74 -8.59 20.65
CA LYS A 24 -6.63 -7.19 20.24
C LYS A 24 -5.21 -6.97 19.71
N ASN A 25 -5.03 -7.27 18.46
CA ASN A 25 -3.87 -6.79 17.72
C ASN A 25 -4.02 -5.27 17.60
N LYS A 26 -3.49 -4.56 18.60
CA LYS A 26 -3.31 -3.10 18.52
C LYS A 26 -2.15 -2.83 17.59
N ASN A 27 -2.38 -3.01 16.30
CA ASN A 27 -1.54 -2.40 15.29
C ASN A 27 -2.03 -0.95 15.16
N SER A 28 -1.53 -0.10 16.04
CA SER A 28 -1.70 1.36 15.92
C SER A 28 -0.74 1.85 14.82
N ASN A 29 -1.03 1.46 13.59
CA ASN A 29 -0.56 2.22 12.46
C ASN A 29 -1.46 3.46 12.39
N ILE A 30 -0.95 4.56 12.94
CA ILE A 30 -1.47 5.87 12.58
C ILE A 30 -0.96 6.12 11.16
N ASP A 31 -1.64 5.51 10.19
CA ASP A 31 -1.53 5.94 8.81
C ASP A 31 -2.14 7.34 8.74
N VAL A 32 -1.28 8.35 8.81
CA VAL A 32 -1.64 9.68 8.31
C VAL A 32 -1.75 9.51 6.79
N ASN A 33 -2.89 9.02 6.36
CA ASN A 33 -3.20 8.77 4.97
C ASN A 33 -3.47 10.11 4.27
N ILE A 34 -2.40 10.77 3.82
CA ILE A 34 -2.48 12.00 3.01
C ILE A 34 -3.00 11.68 1.60
N ASN A 35 -3.08 10.41 1.23
CA ASN A 35 -3.58 10.01 -0.08
C ASN A 35 -4.45 8.76 0.04
N SER A 36 -5.78 8.95 -0.05
CA SER A 36 -6.80 7.89 0.01
C SER A 36 -6.63 6.78 -1.06
N ASN A 37 -5.69 6.94 -1.98
CA ASN A 37 -5.44 6.10 -3.14
C ASN A 37 -4.16 5.23 -3.01
N SER A 38 -3.71 4.87 -1.82
CA SER A 38 -2.52 4.03 -1.67
C SER A 38 -2.77 2.74 -0.90
N ASN A 39 -2.20 1.64 -1.37
CA ASN A 39 -2.15 0.35 -0.68
C ASN A 39 -0.73 0.04 -0.22
N THR A 40 -0.58 -0.37 1.04
CA THR A 40 0.69 -0.83 1.60
C THR A 40 0.74 -2.36 1.57
N ASN A 41 1.73 -2.93 0.90
CA ASN A 41 1.90 -4.39 0.73
C ASN A 41 3.25 -4.89 1.25
N ARG A 42 3.93 -4.09 2.06
CA ARG A 42 5.27 -4.40 2.55
C ARG A 42 5.30 -5.64 3.45
N PRO A 43 6.41 -6.42 3.45
CA PRO A 43 6.65 -7.44 4.44
C PRO A 43 6.70 -6.83 5.86
N ALA A 44 6.15 -7.53 6.85
CA ALA A 44 6.03 -7.03 8.23
C ALA A 44 7.38 -6.69 8.90
N ASN A 45 8.46 -7.33 8.45
CA ASN A 45 9.82 -7.16 8.97
C ASN A 45 10.75 -6.40 8.01
N ALA A 46 10.21 -5.63 7.06
CA ALA A 46 11.01 -4.86 6.12
C ALA A 46 11.87 -3.81 6.85
N GLU A 47 13.19 -3.89 6.66
CA GLU A 47 14.12 -2.93 7.26
C GLU A 47 14.05 -1.56 6.59
N VAL A 48 14.01 -1.54 5.25
CA VAL A 48 13.79 -0.35 4.43
C VAL A 48 12.44 -0.49 3.74
N TYR A 49 11.65 0.57 3.81
CA TYR A 49 10.32 0.64 3.22
C TYR A 49 9.97 2.08 2.85
N THR A 50 8.91 2.25 2.08
CA THR A 50 8.40 3.59 1.77
C THR A 50 7.63 4.14 2.96
N GLU A 51 8.06 5.29 3.48
CA GLU A 51 7.32 6.06 4.47
C GLU A 51 6.15 6.79 3.79
N GLU A 52 6.43 7.36 2.62
CA GLU A 52 5.47 8.09 1.82
C GLU A 52 5.71 7.83 0.33
N VAL A 53 4.64 7.71 -0.44
CA VAL A 53 4.67 7.70 -1.91
C VAL A 53 3.48 8.48 -2.41
N TYR A 54 3.70 9.43 -3.30
CA TYR A 54 2.63 10.21 -3.92
C TYR A 54 2.97 10.62 -5.36
N ALA A 55 1.93 10.87 -6.14
CA ALA A 55 2.06 11.49 -7.45
C ALA A 55 1.97 13.02 -7.32
N ALA A 56 2.66 13.73 -8.20
CA ALA A 56 2.70 15.20 -8.23
C ALA A 56 2.88 15.71 -9.65
N LYS A 57 2.58 17.00 -9.87
CA LYS A 57 2.80 17.67 -11.18
C LYS A 57 4.24 18.12 -11.41
N SER A 58 5.06 18.16 -10.36
CA SER A 58 6.49 18.44 -10.39
C SER A 58 7.21 17.66 -9.30
N GLU A 59 8.54 17.59 -9.34
CA GLU A 59 9.36 16.84 -8.39
C GLU A 59 9.16 17.27 -6.93
N ASP A 60 8.95 18.57 -6.70
CA ASP A 60 8.67 19.15 -5.38
C ASP A 60 7.22 19.64 -5.26
N GLY A 61 6.35 19.17 -6.15
CA GLY A 61 4.93 19.52 -6.15
C GLY A 61 4.14 18.89 -5.02
N ALA A 62 3.03 19.52 -4.68
CA ALA A 62 2.07 18.93 -3.75
C ALA A 62 1.50 17.62 -4.29
N ALA A 63 1.17 16.69 -3.39
CA ALA A 63 0.53 15.44 -3.74
C ALA A 63 -0.79 15.69 -4.46
N THR A 64 -1.01 14.96 -5.56
CA THR A 64 -2.27 14.94 -6.30
C THR A 64 -2.56 13.55 -6.82
N SER A 65 -3.83 13.20 -6.87
CA SER A 65 -4.31 11.96 -7.53
C SER A 65 -5.03 12.23 -8.84
N THR A 66 -5.06 13.50 -9.30
CA THR A 66 -5.80 13.89 -10.51
C THR A 66 -4.92 14.71 -11.44
N PHE A 67 -4.91 14.34 -12.71
CA PHE A 67 -4.16 14.99 -13.77
C PHE A 67 -5.07 15.32 -14.95
N ALA A 68 -4.77 16.40 -15.64
CA ALA A 68 -5.38 16.67 -16.94
C ALA A 68 -4.62 15.90 -18.04
N PRO A 69 -5.26 15.55 -19.16
CA PRO A 69 -4.56 14.96 -20.31
C PRO A 69 -3.34 15.76 -20.77
N SER A 70 -3.39 17.07 -20.65
CA SER A 70 -2.30 18.00 -20.99
C SER A 70 -1.15 18.07 -19.98
N ASP A 71 -1.30 17.49 -18.79
CA ASP A 71 -0.23 17.34 -17.78
C ASP A 71 0.73 16.25 -18.22
N ARG A 72 1.56 16.52 -19.21
CA ARG A 72 2.38 15.52 -19.93
C ARG A 72 3.41 14.79 -19.09
N THR A 73 3.64 15.22 -17.86
CA THR A 73 4.58 14.58 -16.94
C THR A 73 3.87 14.29 -15.61
N VAL A 74 3.94 13.04 -15.19
CA VAL A 74 3.52 12.63 -13.84
C VAL A 74 4.78 12.30 -13.06
N HIS A 75 5.04 13.07 -12.00
CA HIS A 75 6.10 12.80 -11.05
C HIS A 75 5.61 11.85 -9.97
N VAL A 76 6.51 11.01 -9.47
CA VAL A 76 6.28 10.16 -8.31
C VAL A 76 7.41 10.44 -7.32
N VAL A 77 7.04 10.87 -6.14
CA VAL A 77 7.97 11.13 -5.04
C VAL A 77 7.90 9.97 -4.07
N ILE A 78 9.05 9.38 -3.76
CA ILE A 78 9.17 8.24 -2.88
C ILE A 78 10.08 8.64 -1.73
N ASN A 79 9.55 8.69 -0.52
CA ASN A 79 10.31 8.90 0.69
C ASN A 79 10.48 7.57 1.41
N LEU A 80 11.74 7.18 1.65
CA LEU A 80 12.09 5.98 2.42
C LEU A 80 12.11 6.31 3.92
N ASN A 81 11.81 5.33 4.77
CA ASN A 81 11.89 5.47 6.22
C ASN A 81 13.32 5.80 6.69
N LYS A 82 14.32 5.32 5.96
CA LYS A 82 15.72 5.62 6.22
C LYS A 82 16.55 5.55 4.93
N ALA A 83 17.65 6.28 4.93
CA ALA A 83 18.68 6.15 3.90
C ALA A 83 19.55 4.92 4.20
N LYS A 84 19.66 4.01 3.25
CA LYS A 84 20.52 2.84 3.31
C LYS A 84 21.08 2.56 1.93
N ALA A 85 22.40 2.64 1.78
CA ALA A 85 23.06 2.32 0.51
C ALA A 85 22.79 0.86 0.10
N GLY A 86 22.67 0.63 -1.20
CA GLY A 86 22.46 -0.71 -1.75
C GLY A 86 21.02 -1.22 -1.61
N THR A 87 20.04 -0.33 -1.33
CA THR A 87 18.64 -0.69 -1.39
C THR A 87 18.15 -0.59 -2.83
N ASP A 88 17.61 -1.67 -3.38
CA ASP A 88 17.05 -1.67 -4.72
C ASP A 88 15.61 -1.16 -4.67
N VAL A 89 15.34 -0.13 -5.46
CA VAL A 89 14.03 0.50 -5.64
C VAL A 89 13.62 0.34 -7.09
N ARG A 90 12.51 -0.36 -7.32
CA ARG A 90 11.91 -0.51 -8.65
C ARG A 90 10.54 0.14 -8.67
N VAL A 91 10.32 1.04 -9.59
CA VAL A 91 9.07 1.79 -9.76
C VAL A 91 8.46 1.43 -11.10
N VAL A 92 7.24 0.94 -11.10
CA VAL A 92 6.54 0.49 -12.30
C VAL A 92 5.28 1.32 -12.50
N TRP A 93 5.19 2.02 -13.63
CA TRP A 93 3.98 2.73 -14.07
C TRP A 93 3.14 1.82 -14.94
N ILE A 94 1.85 1.74 -14.64
CA ILE A 94 0.91 0.84 -15.28
C ILE A 94 -0.37 1.60 -15.65
N ALA A 95 -0.83 1.44 -16.89
CA ALA A 95 -2.18 1.80 -17.27
C ALA A 95 -3.13 0.75 -16.68
N ASP A 96 -3.87 1.11 -15.62
CA ASP A 96 -4.68 0.17 -14.85
C ASP A 96 -6.05 -0.04 -15.50
N GLU A 97 -6.81 1.02 -15.63
CA GLU A 97 -8.13 1.04 -16.27
C GLU A 97 -8.15 2.15 -17.34
N VAL A 98 -7.42 1.93 -18.41
CA VAL A 98 -7.33 2.83 -19.56
C VAL A 98 -7.84 2.12 -20.78
N GLU A 99 -8.72 2.79 -21.58
CA GLU A 99 -9.25 2.22 -22.80
C GLU A 99 -8.13 1.77 -23.75
N GLY A 100 -8.19 0.52 -24.18
CA GLY A 100 -7.19 -0.10 -25.08
C GLY A 100 -5.85 -0.44 -24.44
N ALA A 101 -5.65 -0.22 -23.14
CA ALA A 101 -4.37 -0.44 -22.47
C ALA A 101 -4.49 -0.97 -21.03
N ALA A 102 -5.55 -1.66 -20.68
CA ALA A 102 -5.76 -2.18 -19.31
C ALA A 102 -4.61 -3.10 -18.84
N ASN A 103 -4.12 -2.87 -17.62
CA ASN A 103 -3.00 -3.58 -16.99
C ASN A 103 -1.69 -3.57 -17.80
N LYS A 104 -1.50 -2.56 -18.65
CA LYS A 104 -0.30 -2.42 -19.47
C LYS A 104 0.81 -1.67 -18.72
N GLU A 105 1.97 -2.30 -18.59
CA GLU A 105 3.17 -1.61 -18.12
C GLU A 105 3.60 -0.53 -19.14
N LEU A 106 3.85 0.67 -18.64
CA LEU A 106 4.24 1.84 -19.44
C LEU A 106 5.73 2.14 -19.30
N LYS A 107 6.26 2.00 -18.07
CA LYS A 107 7.65 2.29 -17.75
C LYS A 107 8.05 1.57 -16.47
N THR A 108 9.29 1.13 -16.43
CA THR A 108 9.98 0.72 -15.20
C THR A 108 11.21 1.60 -14.98
N LEU A 109 11.38 2.07 -13.75
CA LEU A 109 12.58 2.72 -13.25
C LEU A 109 13.22 1.83 -12.20
N GLU A 110 14.51 1.53 -12.37
CA GLU A 110 15.31 0.82 -11.38
C GLU A 110 16.37 1.76 -10.83
N TYR A 111 16.51 1.77 -9.52
CA TYR A 111 17.44 2.63 -8.82
C TYR A 111 18.02 1.93 -7.60
N THR A 112 19.35 1.92 -7.46
CA THR A 112 20.01 1.42 -6.25
C THR A 112 20.48 2.63 -5.43
N THR A 113 20.02 2.72 -4.19
CA THR A 113 20.27 3.86 -3.31
C THR A 113 21.75 4.01 -2.92
N LYS A 114 22.18 5.27 -2.74
CA LYS A 114 23.45 5.66 -2.13
C LYS A 114 23.26 5.95 -0.64
N ALA A 115 24.33 6.29 0.07
CA ALA A 115 24.36 6.41 1.53
C ALA A 115 23.35 7.40 2.14
N PHE A 116 22.95 8.43 1.42
CA PHE A 116 22.07 9.50 1.93
C PHE A 116 20.74 9.61 1.16
N ASP A 117 20.47 8.68 0.26
CA ASP A 117 19.28 8.71 -0.56
C ASP A 117 18.06 8.29 0.28
N LYS A 118 17.32 9.25 0.76
CA LYS A 118 16.05 9.05 1.44
C LYS A 118 14.84 9.42 0.55
N LYS A 119 15.00 10.42 -0.33
CA LYS A 119 14.00 10.83 -1.31
C LYS A 119 14.44 10.38 -2.71
N ILE A 120 13.58 9.63 -3.38
CA ILE A 120 13.83 9.12 -4.73
C ILE A 120 12.77 9.70 -5.65
N PRO A 121 13.15 10.62 -6.56
CA PRO A 121 12.23 11.15 -7.55
C PRO A 121 12.16 10.20 -8.74
N GLY A 122 10.94 9.98 -9.23
CA GLY A 122 10.67 9.30 -10.48
C GLY A 122 9.70 10.11 -11.32
N TYR A 123 9.72 9.92 -12.63
CA TYR A 123 8.70 10.51 -13.49
C TYR A 123 8.43 9.64 -14.71
N LEU A 124 7.21 9.78 -15.21
CA LEU A 124 6.80 9.29 -16.51
C LEU A 124 6.35 10.49 -17.35
N ARG A 125 6.99 10.68 -18.51
CA ARG A 125 6.63 11.71 -19.47
C ARG A 125 5.99 11.08 -20.70
N TRP A 126 4.89 11.65 -21.13
CA TRP A 126 4.18 11.28 -22.35
C TRP A 126 4.35 12.34 -23.42
N SER A 127 4.55 11.94 -24.68
CA SER A 127 4.82 12.88 -25.78
C SER A 127 3.55 13.58 -26.30
N GLN A 128 2.39 13.00 -26.00
CA GLN A 128 1.07 13.49 -26.37
C GLN A 128 0.22 13.70 -25.13
N ASP A 129 -1.04 14.08 -25.28
CA ASP A 129 -1.98 14.11 -24.18
C ASP A 129 -2.22 12.68 -23.68
N TRP A 130 -2.33 12.55 -22.35
CA TRP A 130 -2.56 11.27 -21.72
C TRP A 130 -3.94 10.72 -22.07
N PRO A 131 -4.07 9.44 -22.41
CA PRO A 131 -5.37 8.80 -22.42
C PRO A 131 -6.07 8.94 -21.08
N LYS A 132 -7.37 9.22 -21.10
CA LYS A 132 -8.18 9.28 -19.88
C LYS A 132 -8.30 7.88 -19.27
N GLY A 133 -8.33 7.83 -17.95
CA GLY A 133 -8.48 6.59 -17.22
C GLY A 133 -7.65 6.56 -15.94
N ARG A 134 -7.64 5.41 -15.31
CA ARG A 134 -6.93 5.15 -14.07
C ARG A 134 -5.57 4.54 -14.34
N TYR A 135 -4.61 5.06 -13.62
CA TYR A 135 -3.22 4.59 -13.65
C TYR A 135 -2.79 4.19 -12.25
N ARG A 136 -1.80 3.31 -12.16
CA ARG A 136 -1.17 2.97 -10.89
C ARG A 136 0.34 2.97 -11.00
N VAL A 137 0.98 3.21 -9.85
CA VAL A 137 2.43 3.07 -9.69
C VAL A 137 2.70 2.07 -8.59
N ALA A 138 3.42 1.01 -8.93
CA ALA A 138 3.86 -0.01 -7.98
C ALA A 138 5.32 0.25 -7.62
N VAL A 139 5.60 0.39 -6.31
CA VAL A 139 6.95 0.58 -5.77
C VAL A 139 7.39 -0.69 -5.09
N HIS A 140 8.51 -1.23 -5.52
CA HIS A 140 9.14 -2.40 -4.94
C HIS A 140 10.44 -2.01 -4.24
N ILE A 141 10.66 -2.58 -3.06
CA ILE A 141 11.89 -2.42 -2.28
C ILE A 141 12.53 -3.81 -2.13
N ASN A 142 13.78 -3.94 -2.58
CA ASN A 142 14.52 -5.20 -2.57
C ASN A 142 13.72 -6.37 -3.16
N GLY A 143 13.06 -6.13 -4.30
CA GLY A 143 12.25 -7.11 -5.04
C GLY A 143 10.83 -7.32 -4.51
N ASN A 144 10.48 -6.85 -3.32
CA ASN A 144 9.15 -7.01 -2.75
C ASN A 144 8.27 -5.79 -3.03
N LEU A 145 7.01 -6.02 -3.41
CA LEU A 145 6.05 -4.94 -3.52
C LEU A 145 5.85 -4.30 -2.13
N ASP A 146 6.11 -3.00 -2.03
CA ASP A 146 6.00 -2.25 -0.78
C ASP A 146 4.75 -1.36 -0.77
N ARG A 147 4.52 -0.62 -1.87
CA ARG A 147 3.39 0.29 -1.97
C ARG A 147 2.85 0.40 -3.39
N THR A 148 1.55 0.57 -3.50
CA THR A 148 0.87 0.93 -4.75
C THR A 148 0.10 2.23 -4.54
N ILE A 149 0.24 3.18 -5.44
CA ILE A 149 -0.58 4.40 -5.51
C ILE A 149 -1.34 4.44 -6.82
N TYR A 150 -2.46 5.16 -6.82
CA TYR A 150 -3.31 5.35 -8.00
C TYR A 150 -3.46 6.84 -8.31
N TYR A 151 -3.61 7.16 -9.59
CA TYR A 151 -4.00 8.48 -10.06
C TYR A 151 -4.90 8.37 -11.28
N ASP A 152 -5.75 9.36 -11.47
CA ASP A 152 -6.69 9.44 -12.58
C ASP A 152 -6.29 10.56 -13.54
N VAL A 153 -6.43 10.31 -14.83
CA VAL A 153 -6.37 11.31 -15.88
C VAL A 153 -7.78 11.54 -16.39
N GLN A 154 -8.31 12.76 -16.30
CA GLN A 154 -9.70 13.10 -16.61
C GLN A 154 -9.89 14.46 -17.29
#